data_f49c3a7832d36da5e51c807b3cd84f57
#
_entry.id   f49c3a7832d36da5e51c807b3cd84f57
#
_cell.length_a   1.000
_cell.length_b   1.000
_cell.length_c   1.000
_cell.angle_alpha   90.00
_cell.angle_beta   90.00
_cell.angle_gamma   90.00
#
_symmetry.space_group_name_H-M   'P 1'
#
loop_
_entity.id
_entity.type
_entity.pdbx_description
1 polymer ?
#
loop_
_entity_poly.entity_id
_entity_poly.type
_entity_poly.pdbx_seq_one_letter_code
_entity_poly.pdbx_strand_id
1 'polypeptide(L)'
;MIQQDHLQIFDLTLNVWAPLFVGNGSSYTKKEYMYNTRNGKVSFLDEQKFFSFLVEHDLVDKYGQFMLSEQSNLWAFLTKDCGISDAELKTLTRYQIEVGDALDAEHSLKEIHAFQRDAQGHAYIPGSSIKGALRTAWLLSAVLADRSTGHSLAPNRRATFPEEKYVNQLHLRTLKDESIASDAVNSIFRGIQVSDSAPIPDAQMVLVGKFDALVNGSFAKGSNRGIPMCRECAASGTKVRFKLTLDQSVLKGRITKESLLEAIQQFDTYYEQTYSRHFTPPSGAVNLPQQPHLILGGGSGFFAKSLAYPYLGEEEGLRWTAEQMKQMFHNHKHERDAENGISPHTMKYARFRGRLYPYGYCGVSIL
;
A
#
# COMPACT_ATOMS: atom_id res chain seq x y z
N MET A 1 24.46 27.05 -2.59
CA MET A 1 23.97 25.88 -1.83
C MET A 1 24.24 26.19 -0.36
N ILE A 2 23.19 26.44 0.44
CA ILE A 2 23.37 26.66 1.89
C ILE A 2 23.57 25.27 2.46
N GLN A 3 24.78 24.86 2.73
CA GLN A 3 25.09 23.62 3.42
C GLN A 3 24.79 23.88 4.89
N GLN A 4 23.69 23.34 5.37
CA GLN A 4 23.38 23.32 6.79
C GLN A 4 24.05 22.07 7.35
N ASP A 5 25.11 22.22 8.11
CA ASP A 5 25.97 21.13 8.63
C ASP A 5 25.26 20.02 9.39
N HIS A 6 24.00 20.24 9.83
CA HIS A 6 23.18 19.28 10.53
C HIS A 6 22.21 18.50 9.62
N LEU A 7 22.06 18.87 8.34
CA LEU A 7 21.20 18.18 7.39
C LEU A 7 22.01 17.24 6.49
N GLN A 8 21.71 15.97 6.56
CA GLN A 8 22.24 14.95 5.66
C GLN A 8 21.18 14.59 4.64
N ILE A 9 21.47 14.79 3.36
CA ILE A 9 20.53 14.58 2.26
C ILE A 9 21.02 13.42 1.41
N PHE A 10 20.17 12.43 1.21
CA PHE A 10 20.41 11.20 0.46
C PHE A 10 19.44 11.03 -0.68
N ASP A 11 19.88 10.36 -1.73
CA ASP A 11 19.01 9.81 -2.76
C ASP A 11 18.46 8.46 -2.29
N LEU A 12 17.13 8.37 -2.10
CA LEU A 12 16.46 7.13 -1.77
C LEU A 12 15.76 6.60 -3.04
N THR A 13 16.06 5.36 -3.39
CA THR A 13 15.40 4.67 -4.50
C THR A 13 14.62 3.47 -3.96
N LEU A 14 13.36 3.40 -4.34
CA LEU A 14 12.47 2.28 -4.09
C LEU A 14 12.40 1.44 -5.37
N ASN A 15 12.82 0.19 -5.29
CA ASN A 15 12.68 -0.80 -6.36
C ASN A 15 11.43 -1.63 -6.10
N VAL A 16 10.38 -1.43 -6.87
CA VAL A 16 9.11 -2.15 -6.72
C VAL A 16 9.29 -3.57 -7.26
N TRP A 17 9.38 -4.57 -6.39
CA TRP A 17 9.52 -5.97 -6.79
C TRP A 17 8.17 -6.65 -7.03
N ALA A 18 7.15 -6.18 -6.35
CA ALA A 18 5.78 -6.66 -6.47
C ALA A 18 4.82 -5.48 -6.63
N PRO A 19 3.65 -5.65 -7.27
CA PRO A 19 2.70 -4.58 -7.45
C PRO A 19 2.45 -3.80 -6.16
N LEU A 20 2.63 -2.49 -6.22
CA LEU A 20 2.54 -1.59 -5.07
C LEU A 20 1.33 -0.68 -5.21
N PHE A 21 0.42 -0.74 -4.26
CA PHE A 21 -0.75 0.12 -4.16
C PHE A 21 -0.57 1.18 -3.08
N VAL A 22 -0.57 2.45 -3.47
CA VAL A 22 -0.65 3.58 -2.54
C VAL A 22 -1.90 4.39 -2.90
N GLY A 23 -3.00 4.11 -2.22
CA GLY A 23 -4.31 4.68 -2.53
C GLY A 23 -4.48 6.09 -1.97
N ASN A 24 -5.33 6.88 -2.63
CA ASN A 24 -5.77 8.20 -2.19
C ASN A 24 -7.09 8.17 -1.39
N GLY A 25 -7.65 6.98 -1.17
CA GLY A 25 -8.92 6.77 -0.46
C GLY A 25 -10.16 6.80 -1.35
N SER A 26 -10.04 7.13 -2.65
CA SER A 26 -11.15 7.10 -3.59
C SER A 26 -11.16 5.83 -4.44
N SER A 27 -12.29 5.59 -5.09
CA SER A 27 -12.47 4.50 -6.04
C SER A 27 -13.33 4.97 -7.21
N TYR A 28 -13.15 4.28 -8.34
CA TYR A 28 -13.98 4.44 -9.53
C TYR A 28 -14.97 3.28 -9.61
N THR A 29 -16.24 3.59 -9.73
CA THR A 29 -17.27 2.60 -10.03
C THR A 29 -17.18 2.16 -11.49
N LYS A 30 -17.90 1.11 -11.85
CA LYS A 30 -17.94 0.57 -13.22
C LYS A 30 -18.41 1.60 -14.27
N LYS A 31 -19.07 2.68 -13.84
CA LYS A 31 -19.62 3.74 -14.71
C LYS A 31 -18.70 4.95 -14.85
N GLU A 32 -17.57 5.00 -14.13
CA GLU A 32 -16.69 6.17 -14.09
C GLU A 32 -15.38 5.99 -14.85
N TYR A 33 -15.19 4.83 -15.48
CA TYR A 33 -14.06 4.58 -16.35
C TYR A 33 -14.50 3.90 -17.66
N MET A 34 -13.71 4.09 -18.69
CA MET A 34 -13.95 3.44 -19.99
C MET A 34 -13.05 2.21 -20.13
N TYR A 35 -13.65 1.09 -20.48
CA TYR A 35 -12.91 -0.13 -20.82
C TYR A 35 -13.33 -0.64 -22.20
N ASN A 36 -12.33 -0.65 -23.10
CA ASN A 36 -12.44 -1.27 -24.41
C ASN A 36 -11.61 -2.55 -24.41
N THR A 37 -12.25 -3.70 -24.54
CA THR A 37 -11.60 -5.01 -24.52
C THR A 37 -10.54 -5.20 -25.60
N ARG A 38 -10.63 -4.42 -26.72
CA ARG A 38 -9.71 -4.55 -27.85
C ARG A 38 -8.31 -4.01 -27.58
N ASN A 39 -8.18 -2.99 -26.73
CA ASN A 39 -6.90 -2.34 -26.45
C ASN A 39 -6.27 -2.74 -25.11
N GLY A 40 -6.96 -3.53 -24.28
CA GLY A 40 -6.47 -4.00 -22.99
C GLY A 40 -6.14 -2.90 -21.98
N LYS A 41 -6.72 -1.70 -22.16
CA LYS A 41 -6.51 -0.54 -21.30
C LYS A 41 -7.80 -0.03 -20.72
N VAL A 42 -7.71 0.47 -19.51
CA VAL A 42 -8.74 1.32 -18.91
C VAL A 42 -8.36 2.78 -19.08
N SER A 43 -9.31 3.59 -19.50
CA SER A 43 -9.19 5.04 -19.66
C SER A 43 -10.01 5.74 -18.59
N PHE A 44 -9.39 6.66 -17.89
CA PHE A 44 -10.04 7.51 -16.90
C PHE A 44 -10.29 8.88 -17.52
N LEU A 45 -11.49 9.39 -17.34
CA LEU A 45 -11.92 10.65 -17.92
C LEU A 45 -11.34 11.85 -17.16
N ASP A 46 -11.08 12.91 -17.90
CA ASP A 46 -10.95 14.25 -17.34
C ASP A 46 -12.37 14.75 -17.06
N GLU A 47 -12.76 14.79 -15.81
CA GLU A 47 -14.13 15.09 -15.39
C GLU A 47 -14.61 16.46 -15.92
N GLN A 48 -13.73 17.46 -15.90
CA GLN A 48 -14.08 18.79 -16.34
C GLN A 48 -14.31 18.83 -17.86
N LYS A 49 -13.41 18.24 -18.64
CA LYS A 49 -13.56 18.16 -20.09
C LYS A 49 -14.78 17.32 -20.49
N PHE A 50 -14.97 16.20 -19.79
CA PHE A 50 -16.09 15.32 -20.05
C PHE A 50 -17.43 15.99 -19.76
N PHE A 51 -17.55 16.71 -18.63
CA PHE A 51 -18.77 17.44 -18.33
C PHE A 51 -19.04 18.56 -19.35
N SER A 52 -18.03 19.34 -19.73
CA SER A 52 -18.16 20.36 -20.79
C SER A 52 -18.62 19.74 -22.12
N PHE A 53 -18.05 18.59 -22.49
CA PHE A 53 -18.44 17.85 -23.68
C PHE A 53 -19.91 17.39 -23.63
N LEU A 54 -20.37 16.85 -22.46
CA LEU A 54 -21.78 16.48 -22.32
C LEU A 54 -22.73 17.64 -22.49
N VAL A 55 -22.37 18.83 -22.00
CA VAL A 55 -23.16 20.06 -22.16
C VAL A 55 -23.16 20.53 -23.62
N GLU A 56 -22.02 20.59 -24.28
CA GLU A 56 -21.87 21.02 -25.67
C GLU A 56 -22.63 20.14 -26.67
N HIS A 57 -22.80 18.85 -26.36
CA HIS A 57 -23.46 17.86 -27.22
C HIS A 57 -24.89 17.50 -26.77
N ASP A 58 -25.45 18.23 -25.79
CA ASP A 58 -26.80 17.97 -25.24
C ASP A 58 -26.99 16.51 -24.71
N LEU A 59 -25.95 15.97 -24.05
CA LEU A 59 -25.92 14.59 -23.56
C LEU A 59 -26.13 14.47 -22.06
N VAL A 60 -26.32 15.57 -21.32
CA VAL A 60 -26.39 15.59 -19.86
C VAL A 60 -27.52 14.69 -19.36
N ASP A 61 -28.75 14.84 -19.90
CA ASP A 61 -29.90 14.04 -19.49
C ASP A 61 -29.71 12.56 -19.82
N LYS A 62 -29.16 12.27 -20.99
CA LYS A 62 -28.88 10.90 -21.43
C LYS A 62 -27.83 10.22 -20.56
N TYR A 63 -26.80 10.96 -20.16
CA TYR A 63 -25.80 10.49 -19.20
C TYR A 63 -26.40 10.26 -17.80
N GLY A 64 -27.28 11.17 -17.35
CA GLY A 64 -28.03 11.01 -16.12
C GLY A 64 -28.86 9.72 -16.10
N GLN A 65 -29.56 9.41 -17.21
CA GLN A 65 -30.29 8.14 -17.35
C GLN A 65 -29.36 6.92 -17.33
N PHE A 66 -28.20 7.00 -18.01
CA PHE A 66 -27.18 5.94 -17.93
C PHE A 66 -26.71 5.72 -16.50
N MET A 67 -26.44 6.78 -15.72
CA MET A 67 -26.00 6.66 -14.32
C MET A 67 -27.03 5.98 -13.44
N LEU A 68 -28.34 6.12 -13.73
CA LEU A 68 -29.44 5.49 -13.00
C LEU A 68 -29.78 4.08 -13.52
N SER A 69 -29.32 3.69 -14.70
CA SER A 69 -29.63 2.40 -15.32
C SER A 69 -28.79 1.25 -14.75
N GLU A 70 -29.11 0.00 -15.12
CA GLU A 70 -28.30 -1.17 -14.83
C GLU A 70 -27.07 -1.32 -15.75
N GLN A 71 -27.03 -0.59 -16.87
CA GLN A 71 -25.90 -0.57 -17.77
C GLN A 71 -24.68 -0.01 -17.06
N SER A 72 -23.53 -0.69 -17.14
CA SER A 72 -22.33 -0.33 -16.38
C SER A 72 -21.08 -0.11 -17.25
N ASN A 73 -21.18 -0.24 -18.57
CA ASN A 73 -20.04 -0.05 -19.47
C ASN A 73 -20.10 1.34 -20.11
N LEU A 74 -19.37 2.28 -19.53
CA LEU A 74 -19.33 3.68 -20.00
C LEU A 74 -18.80 3.80 -21.44
N TRP A 75 -17.81 3.03 -21.85
CA TRP A 75 -17.30 3.04 -23.21
C TRP A 75 -18.39 2.63 -24.22
N ALA A 76 -19.13 1.55 -23.92
CA ALA A 76 -20.22 1.10 -24.78
C ALA A 76 -21.34 2.14 -24.86
N PHE A 77 -21.72 2.76 -23.76
CA PHE A 77 -22.70 3.84 -23.72
C PHE A 77 -22.25 5.03 -24.60
N LEU A 78 -21.04 5.52 -24.43
CA LEU A 78 -20.56 6.67 -25.18
C LEU A 78 -20.44 6.39 -26.69
N THR A 79 -19.94 5.20 -27.07
CA THR A 79 -19.71 4.87 -28.48
C THR A 79 -20.98 4.39 -29.19
N LYS A 80 -21.78 3.52 -28.57
CA LYS A 80 -22.93 2.90 -29.21
C LYS A 80 -24.19 3.70 -29.05
N ASP A 81 -24.45 4.23 -27.85
CA ASP A 81 -25.70 4.90 -27.55
C ASP A 81 -25.61 6.40 -27.84
N CYS A 82 -24.43 7.01 -27.66
CA CYS A 82 -24.19 8.44 -27.95
C CYS A 82 -23.49 8.69 -29.30
N GLY A 83 -22.95 7.67 -29.96
CA GLY A 83 -22.29 7.80 -31.25
C GLY A 83 -20.93 8.51 -31.23
N ILE A 84 -20.31 8.63 -30.08
CA ILE A 84 -19.01 9.31 -29.89
C ILE A 84 -17.89 8.44 -30.44
N SER A 85 -17.02 9.03 -31.24
CA SER A 85 -15.89 8.35 -31.85
C SER A 85 -14.76 8.09 -30.86
N ASP A 86 -13.94 7.05 -31.11
CA ASP A 86 -12.74 6.77 -30.31
C ASP A 86 -11.73 7.93 -30.32
N ALA A 87 -11.72 8.76 -31.35
CA ALA A 87 -10.89 9.97 -31.45
C ALA A 87 -11.33 11.04 -30.45
N GLU A 88 -12.62 11.29 -30.35
CA GLU A 88 -13.21 12.23 -29.39
C GLU A 88 -12.99 11.72 -27.95
N LEU A 89 -13.21 10.42 -27.67
CA LEU A 89 -12.98 9.84 -26.36
C LEU A 89 -11.53 9.99 -25.89
N LYS A 90 -10.55 9.95 -26.79
CA LYS A 90 -9.15 10.22 -26.45
C LYS A 90 -8.92 11.63 -25.94
N THR A 91 -9.62 12.64 -26.48
CA THR A 91 -9.49 14.04 -26.02
C THR A 91 -10.05 14.24 -24.62
N LEU A 92 -11.02 13.41 -24.22
CA LEU A 92 -11.68 13.41 -22.92
C LEU A 92 -10.94 12.55 -21.88
N THR A 93 -9.92 11.79 -22.30
CA THR A 93 -9.17 10.92 -21.42
C THR A 93 -8.09 11.69 -20.68
N ARG A 94 -8.07 11.56 -19.35
CA ARG A 94 -7.02 12.13 -18.49
C ARG A 94 -5.76 11.27 -18.51
N TYR A 95 -5.93 9.95 -18.32
CA TYR A 95 -4.85 8.97 -18.37
C TYR A 95 -5.38 7.57 -18.69
N GLN A 96 -4.46 6.68 -19.05
CA GLN A 96 -4.75 5.27 -19.35
C GLN A 96 -3.75 4.35 -18.68
N ILE A 97 -4.23 3.21 -18.19
CA ILE A 97 -3.39 2.18 -17.60
C ILE A 97 -3.73 0.80 -18.16
N GLU A 98 -2.77 -0.11 -18.17
CA GLU A 98 -2.98 -1.49 -18.58
C GLU A 98 -3.89 -2.22 -17.58
N VAL A 99 -4.85 -2.97 -18.10
CA VAL A 99 -5.75 -3.81 -17.31
C VAL A 99 -4.99 -5.01 -16.72
N GLY A 100 -4.00 -5.53 -17.44
CA GLY A 100 -3.29 -6.73 -17.03
C GLY A 100 -4.25 -7.91 -16.79
N ASP A 101 -4.07 -8.58 -15.66
CA ASP A 101 -4.91 -9.73 -15.24
C ASP A 101 -6.05 -9.30 -14.28
N ALA A 102 -6.36 -8.02 -14.20
CA ALA A 102 -7.31 -7.50 -13.20
C ALA A 102 -8.77 -7.79 -13.55
N LEU A 103 -9.09 -7.82 -14.84
CA LEU A 103 -10.39 -8.24 -15.34
C LEU A 103 -10.32 -9.70 -15.75
N ASP A 104 -11.35 -10.46 -15.40
CA ASP A 104 -11.44 -11.89 -15.72
C ASP A 104 -11.69 -12.13 -17.23
N ALA A 105 -11.68 -13.41 -17.62
CA ALA A 105 -11.90 -13.81 -19.01
C ALA A 105 -13.30 -13.40 -19.53
N GLU A 106 -14.26 -13.18 -18.64
CA GLU A 106 -15.61 -12.71 -18.97
C GLU A 106 -15.67 -11.18 -19.13
N HIS A 107 -14.53 -10.49 -19.03
CA HIS A 107 -14.41 -9.02 -19.10
C HIS A 107 -15.32 -8.29 -18.09
N SER A 108 -15.49 -8.89 -16.93
CA SER A 108 -16.30 -8.33 -15.86
C SER A 108 -15.67 -7.06 -15.31
N LEU A 109 -16.38 -5.95 -15.46
CA LEU A 109 -15.98 -4.67 -14.87
C LEU A 109 -16.05 -4.74 -13.35
N LYS A 110 -15.06 -4.13 -12.68
CA LYS A 110 -14.92 -4.12 -11.22
C LYS A 110 -14.76 -2.69 -10.73
N GLU A 111 -15.00 -2.48 -9.45
CA GLU A 111 -14.59 -1.23 -8.80
C GLU A 111 -13.06 -1.12 -8.80
N ILE A 112 -12.53 0.07 -9.09
CA ILE A 112 -11.09 0.33 -9.15
C ILE A 112 -10.71 1.30 -8.04
N HIS A 113 -9.91 0.86 -7.09
CA HIS A 113 -9.32 1.74 -6.08
C HIS A 113 -8.19 2.56 -6.72
N ALA A 114 -8.30 3.87 -6.58
CA ALA A 114 -7.40 4.82 -7.22
C ALA A 114 -6.05 4.90 -6.50
N PHE A 115 -4.98 5.01 -7.28
CA PHE A 115 -3.64 5.35 -6.78
C PHE A 115 -3.54 6.83 -6.46
N GLN A 116 -2.58 7.20 -5.62
CA GLN A 116 -2.28 8.60 -5.33
C GLN A 116 -1.78 9.31 -6.58
N ARG A 117 -2.46 10.41 -6.95
CA ARG A 117 -2.11 11.27 -8.09
C ARG A 117 -2.09 12.74 -7.67
N ASP A 118 -1.24 13.52 -8.31
CA ASP A 118 -1.20 14.98 -8.15
C ASP A 118 -2.37 15.67 -8.90
N ALA A 119 -2.44 16.98 -8.78
CA ALA A 119 -3.47 17.78 -9.45
C ALA A 119 -3.41 17.66 -10.99
N GLN A 120 -2.26 17.39 -11.56
CA GLN A 120 -2.04 17.19 -12.99
C GLN A 120 -2.39 15.76 -13.45
N GLY A 121 -2.64 14.84 -12.50
CA GLY A 121 -2.97 13.44 -12.76
C GLY A 121 -1.77 12.51 -12.80
N HIS A 122 -0.57 12.96 -12.45
CA HIS A 122 0.60 12.09 -12.39
C HIS A 122 0.57 11.21 -11.15
N ALA A 123 0.77 9.91 -11.32
CA ALA A 123 0.91 9.00 -10.19
C ALA A 123 2.21 9.26 -9.43
N TYR A 124 2.16 9.24 -8.09
CA TYR A 124 3.33 9.38 -7.25
C TYR A 124 3.14 8.67 -5.90
N ILE A 125 4.22 8.46 -5.17
CA ILE A 125 4.19 7.90 -3.83
C ILE A 125 4.49 9.02 -2.84
N PRO A 126 3.56 9.34 -1.91
CA PRO A 126 3.83 10.31 -0.84
C PRO A 126 5.01 9.90 0.02
N GLY A 127 5.89 10.85 0.34
CA GLY A 127 7.01 10.62 1.23
C GLY A 127 6.61 10.10 2.60
N SER A 128 5.40 10.44 3.06
CA SER A 128 4.81 9.92 4.29
C SER A 128 4.64 8.39 4.28
N SER A 129 4.37 7.79 3.12
CA SER A 129 4.25 6.32 2.97
C SER A 129 5.61 5.63 3.22
N ILE A 130 6.68 6.17 2.65
CA ILE A 130 8.04 5.66 2.88
C ILE A 130 8.49 5.90 4.31
N LYS A 131 8.27 7.12 4.81
CA LYS A 131 8.58 7.48 6.20
C LYS A 131 7.88 6.56 7.20
N GLY A 132 6.61 6.22 6.94
CA GLY A 132 5.85 5.28 7.77
C GLY A 132 6.46 3.88 7.82
N ALA A 133 6.91 3.35 6.67
CA ALA A 133 7.57 2.05 6.61
C ALA A 133 8.94 2.05 7.27
N LEU A 134 9.77 3.08 7.03
CA LEU A 134 11.05 3.27 7.71
C LEU A 134 10.87 3.36 9.24
N ARG A 135 9.82 4.09 9.68
CA ARG A 135 9.47 4.18 11.09
C ARG A 135 9.11 2.81 11.68
N THR A 136 8.30 2.02 10.98
CA THR A 136 7.92 0.67 11.44
C THR A 136 9.15 -0.23 11.55
N ALA A 137 10.01 -0.24 10.55
CA ALA A 137 11.25 -1.03 10.56
C ALA A 137 12.18 -0.61 11.71
N TRP A 138 12.38 0.69 11.91
CA TRP A 138 13.25 1.20 12.97
C TRP A 138 12.69 0.92 14.38
N LEU A 139 11.38 1.08 14.56
CA LEU A 139 10.72 0.74 15.84
C LEU A 139 10.78 -0.75 16.13
N LEU A 140 10.61 -1.61 15.12
CA LEU A 140 10.79 -3.05 15.28
C LEU A 140 12.20 -3.37 15.79
N SER A 141 13.23 -2.78 15.17
CA SER A 141 14.62 -2.92 15.58
C SER A 141 14.82 -2.50 17.05
N ALA A 142 14.25 -1.34 17.43
CA ALA A 142 14.34 -0.84 18.80
C ALA A 142 13.63 -1.78 19.81
N VAL A 143 12.45 -2.29 19.45
CA VAL A 143 11.69 -3.25 20.27
C VAL A 143 12.46 -4.56 20.47
N LEU A 144 13.06 -5.08 19.41
CA LEU A 144 13.84 -6.31 19.49
C LEU A 144 15.09 -6.15 20.34
N ALA A 145 15.73 -4.98 20.29
CA ALA A 145 16.88 -4.66 21.14
C ALA A 145 16.51 -4.57 22.64
N ASP A 146 15.31 -4.11 22.96
CA ASP A 146 14.80 -3.93 24.33
C ASP A 146 14.15 -5.19 24.92
N ARG A 147 14.18 -6.31 24.22
CA ARG A 147 13.56 -7.60 24.65
C ARG A 147 14.08 -8.16 25.97
N SER A 148 15.17 -7.63 26.47
CA SER A 148 15.74 -8.04 27.77
C SER A 148 14.82 -7.74 28.98
N THR A 149 13.73 -7.01 28.81
CA THR A 149 12.92 -6.46 29.92
C THR A 149 11.52 -7.07 30.10
N GLY A 150 11.13 -8.09 29.33
CA GLY A 150 9.89 -8.87 29.52
C GLY A 150 8.62 -8.01 29.59
N HIS A 151 8.15 -7.54 28.45
CA HIS A 151 6.94 -6.72 28.41
C HIS A 151 5.67 -7.59 28.31
N SER A 152 4.70 -7.35 29.18
CA SER A 152 3.33 -7.86 29.02
C SER A 152 2.38 -6.72 28.66
N LEU A 153 1.49 -6.95 27.73
CA LEU A 153 0.37 -6.08 27.43
C LEU A 153 -0.92 -6.72 27.94
N ALA A 154 -1.61 -6.02 28.85
CA ALA A 154 -2.99 -6.37 29.10
C ALA A 154 -3.80 -6.11 27.83
N PRO A 155 -4.64 -7.07 27.36
CA PRO A 155 -5.51 -6.85 26.22
C PRO A 155 -6.47 -5.69 26.57
N ASN A 156 -6.33 -4.59 25.85
CA ASN A 156 -7.21 -3.43 25.99
C ASN A 156 -8.08 -3.33 24.74
N ARG A 157 -9.40 -3.26 24.90
CA ARG A 157 -10.37 -3.09 23.80
C ARG A 157 -10.14 -1.84 22.93
N ARG A 158 -9.36 -0.88 23.41
CA ARG A 158 -8.90 0.29 22.66
C ARG A 158 -7.44 0.18 22.27
N ALA A 159 -6.91 -1.03 22.14
CA ALA A 159 -5.51 -1.33 21.91
C ALA A 159 -4.84 -0.32 20.99
N THR A 160 -4.53 0.84 21.56
CA THR A 160 -3.44 1.66 21.09
C THR A 160 -2.21 0.77 21.21
N PHE A 161 -1.57 0.57 20.10
CA PHE A 161 -0.34 -0.18 19.99
C PHE A 161 0.66 0.25 21.06
N PRO A 162 1.48 -0.68 21.57
CA PRO A 162 2.63 -0.35 22.42
C PRO A 162 3.60 0.66 21.82
N GLU A 163 3.38 1.05 20.57
CA GLU A 163 4.10 2.10 19.88
C GLU A 163 4.26 3.38 20.71
N GLU A 164 3.24 3.80 21.43
CA GLU A 164 3.30 4.99 22.28
C GLU A 164 4.39 4.87 23.34
N LYS A 165 4.54 3.71 23.96
CA LYS A 165 5.56 3.49 24.97
C LYS A 165 6.97 3.64 24.40
N TYR A 166 7.22 3.07 23.20
CA TYR A 166 8.55 3.16 22.56
C TYR A 166 8.79 4.54 21.95
N VAL A 167 7.79 5.12 21.33
CA VAL A 167 7.86 6.51 20.88
C VAL A 167 8.11 7.42 22.07
N ASN A 168 7.48 7.19 23.22
CA ASN A 168 7.67 7.94 24.45
C ASN A 168 9.08 7.79 25.04
N GLN A 169 9.71 6.63 24.93
CA GLN A 169 11.12 6.45 25.35
C GLN A 169 12.12 7.16 24.45
N LEU A 170 11.72 7.45 23.21
CA LEU A 170 12.52 8.15 22.20
C LEU A 170 12.30 9.66 22.22
N HIS A 171 11.60 10.17 23.22
CA HIS A 171 11.29 11.59 23.32
C HIS A 171 12.56 12.44 23.26
N LEU A 172 12.49 13.37 22.34
CA LEU A 172 13.26 14.57 22.43
C LEU A 172 12.57 15.45 23.48
N ARG A 173 13.00 15.41 24.71
CA ARG A 173 12.56 16.33 25.77
C ARG A 173 13.00 17.77 25.45
N THR A 174 12.47 18.32 24.37
CA THR A 174 12.84 19.65 23.88
C THR A 174 11.74 20.67 24.10
N LEU A 175 10.56 20.24 24.50
CA LEU A 175 9.42 21.11 24.70
C LEU A 175 9.04 21.19 26.19
N LYS A 176 8.50 22.34 26.55
CA LYS A 176 8.18 22.72 27.93
C LYS A 176 7.10 21.89 28.62
N ASP A 177 6.38 21.05 27.88
CA ASP A 177 5.24 20.29 28.41
C ASP A 177 5.48 18.78 28.29
N GLU A 178 5.90 18.17 29.39
CA GLU A 178 6.10 16.72 29.50
C GLU A 178 4.76 15.94 29.47
N SER A 179 3.63 16.63 29.60
CA SER A 179 2.30 16.00 29.65
C SER A 179 1.81 15.53 28.27
N ILE A 180 2.37 16.04 27.17
CA ILE A 180 1.99 15.71 25.79
C ILE A 180 3.05 14.82 25.15
N ALA A 181 3.37 13.73 25.81
CA ALA A 181 4.40 12.80 25.39
C ALA A 181 4.11 12.17 24.00
N SER A 182 2.86 12.00 23.61
CA SER A 182 2.43 11.42 22.32
C SER A 182 2.38 12.41 21.15
N ASP A 183 2.69 13.69 21.40
CA ASP A 183 2.65 14.70 20.34
C ASP A 183 3.75 14.45 19.29
N ALA A 184 3.38 14.53 18.01
CA ALA A 184 4.28 14.37 16.87
C ALA A 184 5.51 15.31 16.92
N VAL A 185 5.38 16.48 17.54
CA VAL A 185 6.50 17.44 17.77
C VAL A 185 7.58 16.88 18.70
N ASN A 186 7.23 15.94 19.56
CA ASN A 186 8.17 15.28 20.46
C ASN A 186 8.81 14.02 19.85
N SER A 187 8.34 13.56 18.72
CA SER A 187 8.85 12.36 18.08
C SER A 187 10.22 12.60 17.46
N ILE A 188 11.18 11.70 17.70
CA ILE A 188 12.48 11.71 17.02
C ILE A 188 12.32 11.64 15.49
N PHE A 189 11.24 11.00 15.01
CA PHE A 189 10.96 10.88 13.57
C PHE A 189 10.65 12.21 12.87
N ARG A 190 10.46 13.31 13.59
CA ARG A 190 10.37 14.63 12.97
C ARG A 190 11.70 15.02 12.29
N GLY A 191 12.82 14.46 12.74
CA GLY A 191 14.13 14.64 12.12
C GLY A 191 14.34 13.83 10.84
N ILE A 192 13.40 12.96 10.48
CA ILE A 192 13.40 12.24 9.20
C ILE A 192 12.38 12.91 8.28
N GLN A 193 12.84 13.39 7.13
CA GLN A 193 11.98 13.95 6.10
C GLN A 193 12.18 13.16 4.81
N VAL A 194 11.09 12.78 4.16
CA VAL A 194 11.10 12.11 2.86
C VAL A 194 10.26 12.96 1.93
N SER A 195 10.83 13.37 0.79
CA SER A 195 10.06 14.06 -0.24
C SER A 195 8.98 13.15 -0.82
N ASP A 196 7.97 13.73 -1.44
CA ASP A 196 7.16 12.97 -2.38
C ASP A 196 8.05 12.46 -3.52
N SER A 197 7.64 11.38 -4.17
CA SER A 197 8.41 10.79 -5.25
C SER A 197 8.39 11.64 -6.52
N ALA A 198 9.34 11.41 -7.40
CA ALA A 198 9.17 11.76 -8.79
C ALA A 198 7.91 11.10 -9.36
N PRO A 199 7.26 11.72 -10.38
CA PRO A 199 6.11 11.13 -11.06
C PRO A 199 6.40 9.73 -11.62
N ILE A 200 5.44 8.83 -11.48
CA ILE A 200 5.49 7.48 -12.06
C ILE A 200 4.75 7.54 -13.39
N PRO A 201 5.41 7.21 -14.51
CA PRO A 201 4.75 7.18 -15.82
C PRO A 201 3.57 6.19 -15.85
N ASP A 202 2.47 6.54 -16.55
CA ASP A 202 1.31 5.66 -16.67
C ASP A 202 1.64 4.29 -17.30
N ALA A 203 2.68 4.22 -18.15
CA ALA A 203 3.19 2.95 -18.68
C ALA A 203 3.80 2.01 -17.61
N GLN A 204 4.08 2.53 -16.42
CA GLN A 204 4.54 1.77 -15.26
C GLN A 204 3.42 1.54 -14.23
N MET A 205 2.19 1.91 -14.59
CA MET A 205 1.00 1.66 -13.79
C MET A 205 0.20 0.49 -14.39
N VAL A 206 -0.44 -0.29 -13.53
CA VAL A 206 -1.21 -1.48 -13.91
C VAL A 206 -2.39 -1.67 -12.97
N LEU A 207 -3.49 -2.22 -13.48
CA LEU A 207 -4.56 -2.72 -12.64
C LEU A 207 -4.24 -4.15 -12.18
N VAL A 208 -4.44 -4.42 -10.90
CA VAL A 208 -4.30 -5.77 -10.35
C VAL A 208 -5.49 -6.13 -9.46
N GLY A 209 -5.87 -7.40 -9.53
CA GLY A 209 -6.81 -8.00 -8.59
C GLY A 209 -6.09 -8.42 -7.30
N LYS A 210 -6.85 -8.52 -6.21
CA LYS A 210 -6.35 -8.99 -4.91
C LYS A 210 -6.79 -10.44 -4.69
N PHE A 211 -5.86 -11.25 -4.20
CA PHE A 211 -6.06 -12.65 -3.84
C PHE A 211 -5.61 -12.88 -2.40
N ASP A 212 -6.40 -13.58 -1.61
CA ASP A 212 -6.07 -13.95 -0.24
C ASP A 212 -5.63 -15.42 -0.21
N ALA A 213 -4.31 -15.65 -0.05
CA ALA A 213 -3.74 -16.97 0.09
C ALA A 213 -3.75 -17.41 1.55
N LEU A 214 -4.20 -18.63 1.80
CA LEU A 214 -4.15 -19.30 3.11
C LEU A 214 -2.77 -19.88 3.39
N VAL A 215 -2.53 -20.32 4.62
CA VAL A 215 -1.27 -20.92 5.08
C VAL A 215 -0.78 -22.06 4.18
N ASN A 216 -1.71 -22.88 3.65
CA ASN A 216 -1.40 -24.00 2.77
C ASN A 216 -1.22 -23.63 1.29
N GLY A 217 -1.18 -22.35 0.95
CA GLY A 217 -1.04 -21.85 -0.42
C GLY A 217 -2.30 -21.88 -1.27
N SER A 218 -3.42 -22.42 -0.76
CA SER A 218 -4.71 -22.30 -1.44
C SER A 218 -5.30 -20.90 -1.27
N PHE A 219 -6.25 -20.52 -2.12
CA PHE A 219 -6.95 -19.25 -1.96
C PHE A 219 -8.16 -19.36 -1.03
N ALA A 220 -8.39 -18.34 -0.24
CA ALA A 220 -9.59 -18.22 0.57
C ALA A 220 -10.86 -18.34 -0.30
N LYS A 221 -11.94 -18.89 0.27
CA LYS A 221 -13.21 -19.11 -0.44
C LYS A 221 -13.69 -17.78 -1.05
N GLY A 222 -13.96 -17.80 -2.35
CA GLY A 222 -14.32 -16.61 -3.12
C GLY A 222 -13.15 -15.79 -3.64
N SER A 223 -11.93 -16.03 -3.17
CA SER A 223 -10.73 -15.32 -3.62
C SER A 223 -9.99 -15.99 -4.80
N ASN A 224 -10.37 -17.19 -5.21
CA ASN A 224 -9.75 -17.92 -6.32
C ASN A 224 -9.94 -17.24 -7.69
N ARG A 225 -11.00 -16.43 -7.85
CA ARG A 225 -11.24 -15.56 -9.02
C ARG A 225 -10.85 -14.10 -8.77
N GLY A 226 -10.20 -13.80 -7.64
CA GLY A 226 -9.95 -12.46 -7.14
C GLY A 226 -11.16 -11.87 -6.43
N ILE A 227 -10.89 -10.86 -5.59
CA ILE A 227 -11.94 -10.06 -4.94
C ILE A 227 -12.55 -9.15 -6.03
N PRO A 228 -13.86 -8.84 -6.00
CA PRO A 228 -14.54 -8.05 -7.03
C PRO A 228 -14.16 -6.56 -6.99
N MET A 229 -12.89 -6.28 -6.80
CA MET A 229 -12.27 -4.97 -6.83
C MET A 229 -10.88 -5.07 -7.46
N CYS A 230 -10.46 -4.02 -8.14
CA CYS A 230 -9.12 -3.85 -8.67
C CYS A 230 -8.41 -2.68 -7.97
N ARG A 231 -7.11 -2.63 -8.10
CA ARG A 231 -6.29 -1.52 -7.60
C ARG A 231 -5.38 -1.02 -8.69
N GLU A 232 -5.27 0.30 -8.79
CA GLU A 232 -4.18 0.90 -9.55
C GLU A 232 -2.88 0.69 -8.77
N CYS A 233 -1.90 0.09 -9.37
CA CYS A 233 -0.62 -0.20 -8.72
C CYS A 233 0.54 0.27 -9.58
N ALA A 234 1.63 0.69 -8.94
CA ALA A 234 2.92 0.70 -9.61
C ALA A 234 3.32 -0.74 -9.92
N ALA A 235 3.69 -1.01 -11.17
CA ALA A 235 4.01 -2.34 -11.66
C ALA A 235 5.34 -2.86 -11.09
N SER A 236 5.47 -4.18 -10.99
CA SER A 236 6.76 -4.81 -10.69
C SER A 236 7.83 -4.39 -11.70
N GLY A 237 9.02 -4.02 -11.22
CA GLY A 237 10.12 -3.47 -12.01
C GLY A 237 10.20 -1.94 -12.02
N THR A 238 9.21 -1.24 -11.51
CA THR A 238 9.23 0.22 -11.38
C THR A 238 10.30 0.67 -10.38
N LYS A 239 11.04 1.72 -10.73
CA LYS A 239 12.00 2.40 -9.84
C LYS A 239 11.49 3.79 -9.52
N VAL A 240 11.34 4.09 -8.23
CA VAL A 240 10.80 5.35 -7.75
C VAL A 240 11.83 6.06 -6.89
N ARG A 241 12.05 7.36 -7.14
CA ARG A 241 13.09 8.15 -6.49
C ARG A 241 12.50 9.17 -5.52
N PHE A 242 13.21 9.35 -4.40
CA PHE A 242 12.88 10.30 -3.33
C PHE A 242 14.13 10.99 -2.86
N LYS A 243 13.97 12.10 -2.14
CA LYS A 243 15.02 12.67 -1.28
C LYS A 243 14.72 12.30 0.16
N LEU A 244 15.70 11.72 0.84
CA LEU A 244 15.68 11.47 2.28
C LEU A 244 16.57 12.50 2.95
N THR A 245 16.03 13.26 3.91
CA THR A 245 16.79 14.19 4.72
C THR A 245 16.78 13.74 6.17
N LEU A 246 17.95 13.64 6.77
CA LEU A 246 18.17 13.37 8.19
C LEU A 246 18.69 14.64 8.87
N ASP A 247 17.87 15.20 9.75
CA ASP A 247 18.22 16.37 10.53
C ASP A 247 18.91 15.96 11.84
N GLN A 248 20.24 15.99 11.85
CA GLN A 248 21.03 15.57 13.00
C GLN A 248 20.93 16.54 14.19
N SER A 249 20.42 17.75 14.01
CA SER A 249 20.08 18.62 15.14
C SER A 249 18.96 18.04 16.01
N VAL A 250 18.07 17.27 15.37
CA VAL A 250 16.98 16.53 16.01
C VAL A 250 17.39 15.12 16.37
N LEU A 251 17.99 14.39 15.42
CA LEU A 251 18.31 12.96 15.55
C LEU A 251 19.50 12.70 16.48
N LYS A 252 20.44 13.64 16.58
CA LYS A 252 21.64 13.57 17.46
C LYS A 252 22.41 12.24 17.32
N GLY A 253 22.54 11.74 16.11
CA GLY A 253 23.23 10.48 15.80
C GLY A 253 22.47 9.21 16.15
N ARG A 254 21.25 9.28 16.70
CA ARG A 254 20.44 8.09 17.04
C ARG A 254 19.90 7.38 15.82
N ILE A 255 19.60 8.13 14.76
CA ILE A 255 19.15 7.59 13.48
C ILE A 255 20.09 8.12 12.42
N THR A 256 20.77 7.20 11.74
CA THR A 256 21.68 7.44 10.62
C THR A 256 21.22 6.66 9.41
N LYS A 257 21.83 6.87 8.25
CA LYS A 257 21.60 6.07 7.06
C LYS A 257 21.87 4.58 7.35
N GLU A 258 22.95 4.28 8.01
CA GLU A 258 23.38 2.92 8.34
C GLU A 258 22.36 2.24 9.27
N SER A 259 21.93 2.92 10.33
CA SER A 259 20.91 2.37 11.25
C SER A 259 19.56 2.16 10.61
N LEU A 260 19.19 2.96 9.59
CA LEU A 260 17.97 2.72 8.81
C LEU A 260 18.11 1.48 7.92
N LEU A 261 19.25 1.27 7.28
CA LEU A 261 19.51 0.08 6.47
C LEU A 261 19.56 -1.18 7.33
N GLU A 262 20.18 -1.14 8.50
CA GLU A 262 20.16 -2.22 9.49
C GLU A 262 18.72 -2.53 9.97
N ALA A 263 17.93 -1.50 10.23
CA ALA A 263 16.53 -1.66 10.62
C ALA A 263 15.68 -2.32 9.52
N ILE A 264 15.92 -1.97 8.24
CA ILE A 264 15.27 -2.63 7.10
C ILE A 264 15.66 -4.12 7.04
N GLN A 265 16.95 -4.43 7.23
CA GLN A 265 17.44 -5.82 7.27
C GLN A 265 16.79 -6.61 8.41
N GLN A 266 16.69 -6.02 9.60
CA GLN A 266 16.06 -6.67 10.76
C GLN A 266 14.56 -6.86 10.55
N PHE A 267 13.88 -5.89 9.95
CA PHE A 267 12.47 -6.00 9.59
C PHE A 267 12.23 -7.16 8.63
N ASP A 268 13.02 -7.23 7.56
CA ASP A 268 12.96 -8.30 6.57
C ASP A 268 13.17 -9.68 7.23
N THR A 269 14.28 -9.84 7.95
CA THR A 269 14.59 -11.08 8.65
C THR A 269 13.49 -11.50 9.63
N TYR A 270 12.98 -10.55 10.42
CA TYR A 270 11.92 -10.83 11.38
C TYR A 270 10.59 -11.20 10.69
N TYR A 271 10.24 -10.49 9.63
CA TYR A 271 9.03 -10.78 8.85
C TYR A 271 9.09 -12.20 8.25
N GLU A 272 10.21 -12.58 7.65
CA GLU A 272 10.39 -13.90 7.06
C GLU A 272 10.38 -15.01 8.15
N GLN A 273 11.07 -14.80 9.24
CA GLN A 273 11.18 -15.81 10.32
C GLN A 273 9.92 -15.96 11.17
N THR A 274 9.11 -14.92 11.31
CA THR A 274 7.95 -14.94 12.21
C THR A 274 6.62 -15.04 11.47
N TYR A 275 6.51 -14.50 10.25
CA TYR A 275 5.25 -14.47 9.52
C TYR A 275 5.28 -15.27 8.21
N SER A 276 6.17 -14.92 7.29
CA SER A 276 6.18 -15.50 5.93
C SER A 276 6.41 -17.02 5.94
N ARG A 277 7.26 -17.54 6.84
CA ARG A 277 7.56 -18.97 6.98
C ARG A 277 6.34 -19.86 7.17
N HIS A 278 5.25 -19.30 7.70
CA HIS A 278 4.00 -20.04 7.93
C HIS A 278 3.18 -20.27 6.67
N PHE A 279 3.52 -19.60 5.58
CA PHE A 279 2.74 -19.68 4.34
C PHE A 279 3.47 -20.47 3.27
N THR A 280 2.80 -21.48 2.73
CA THR A 280 3.22 -22.09 1.47
C THR A 280 2.89 -21.13 0.33
N PRO A 281 3.86 -20.72 -0.52
CA PRO A 281 3.56 -19.86 -1.67
C PRO A 281 2.52 -20.52 -2.59
N PRO A 282 1.52 -19.77 -3.09
CA PRO A 282 0.57 -20.31 -4.06
C PRO A 282 1.25 -20.76 -5.33
N SER A 283 0.67 -21.74 -6.01
CA SER A 283 1.17 -22.18 -7.33
C SER A 283 1.24 -20.99 -8.31
N GLY A 284 2.39 -20.82 -8.96
CA GLY A 284 2.68 -19.68 -9.84
C GLY A 284 3.14 -18.40 -9.12
N ALA A 285 3.40 -18.47 -7.83
CA ALA A 285 4.04 -17.37 -7.11
C ALA A 285 5.48 -17.15 -7.60
N VAL A 286 5.88 -15.87 -7.69
CA VAL A 286 7.24 -15.49 -8.08
C VAL A 286 8.21 -15.59 -6.91
N ASN A 287 9.44 -15.96 -7.20
CA ASN A 287 10.54 -15.81 -6.27
C ASN A 287 11.02 -14.34 -6.34
N LEU A 288 10.94 -13.65 -5.22
CA LEU A 288 11.45 -12.29 -5.08
C LEU A 288 12.96 -12.29 -4.81
N PRO A 289 13.65 -11.15 -5.05
CA PRO A 289 15.06 -11.02 -4.70
C PRO A 289 15.31 -11.30 -3.21
N GLN A 290 16.38 -12.04 -2.92
CA GLN A 290 16.83 -12.33 -1.55
C GLN A 290 17.69 -11.17 -1.00
N GLN A 291 17.09 -10.02 -0.83
CA GLN A 291 17.73 -8.78 -0.37
C GLN A 291 16.80 -8.08 0.63
N PRO A 292 17.36 -7.26 1.52
CA PRO A 292 16.54 -6.49 2.48
C PRO A 292 15.48 -5.66 1.78
N HIS A 293 14.26 -5.73 2.29
CA HIS A 293 13.12 -5.06 1.69
C HIS A 293 12.15 -4.49 2.72
N LEU A 294 11.33 -3.57 2.27
CA LEU A 294 10.16 -3.07 2.97
C LEU A 294 8.89 -3.59 2.32
N ILE A 295 7.82 -3.67 3.08
CA ILE A 295 6.49 -4.02 2.59
C ILE A 295 5.58 -2.80 2.78
N LEU A 296 5.14 -2.24 1.66
CA LEU A 296 4.50 -0.93 1.59
C LEU A 296 3.05 -1.00 1.10
N GLY A 297 2.33 0.06 1.39
CA GLY A 297 1.04 0.39 0.77
C GLY A 297 -0.13 -0.46 1.22
N GLY A 298 -1.24 -0.33 0.51
CA GLY A 298 -2.46 -1.09 0.76
C GLY A 298 -2.35 -2.52 0.23
N GLY A 299 -2.77 -3.51 1.02
CA GLY A 299 -2.61 -4.93 0.68
C GLY A 299 -1.38 -5.60 1.27
N SER A 300 -0.46 -4.85 1.87
CA SER A 300 0.72 -5.39 2.55
C SER A 300 0.41 -6.23 3.81
N GLY A 301 -0.84 -6.20 4.27
CA GLY A 301 -1.26 -6.97 5.45
C GLY A 301 -1.02 -6.24 6.78
N PHE A 302 -1.59 -6.81 7.84
CA PHE A 302 -1.49 -6.26 9.20
C PHE A 302 -0.08 -6.41 9.77
N PHE A 303 0.52 -7.59 9.59
CA PHE A 303 1.81 -7.92 10.20
C PHE A 303 2.92 -6.93 9.80
N ALA A 304 2.98 -6.56 8.51
CA ALA A 304 3.98 -5.62 7.99
C ALA A 304 3.86 -4.18 8.54
N LYS A 305 2.77 -3.87 9.26
CA LYS A 305 2.48 -2.53 9.81
C LYS A 305 2.34 -2.52 11.32
N SER A 306 2.55 -3.67 11.96
CA SER A 306 2.27 -3.90 13.38
C SER A 306 3.54 -4.23 14.14
N LEU A 307 3.61 -3.78 15.37
CA LEU A 307 4.65 -4.14 16.33
C LEU A 307 4.17 -5.16 17.37
N ALA A 308 2.97 -5.76 17.19
CA ALA A 308 2.41 -6.69 18.16
C ALA A 308 3.33 -7.88 18.42
N TYR A 309 3.77 -8.54 17.35
CA TYR A 309 4.64 -9.71 17.49
C TYR A 309 6.04 -9.39 18.04
N PRO A 310 6.76 -8.38 17.52
CA PRO A 310 8.04 -8.04 18.09
C PRO A 310 7.96 -7.60 19.55
N TYR A 311 6.86 -6.98 19.96
CA TYR A 311 6.66 -6.51 21.33
C TYR A 311 6.23 -7.61 22.31
N LEU A 312 5.25 -8.43 21.92
CA LEU A 312 4.67 -9.46 22.79
C LEU A 312 5.42 -10.80 22.70
N GLY A 313 6.20 -11.03 21.65
CA GLY A 313 6.72 -12.35 21.30
C GLY A 313 5.73 -13.14 20.44
N GLU A 314 6.17 -14.30 19.93
CA GLU A 314 5.40 -15.05 18.95
C GLU A 314 4.06 -15.55 19.51
N GLU A 315 4.08 -16.21 20.67
CA GLU A 315 2.87 -16.82 21.26
C GLU A 315 1.82 -15.79 21.68
N GLU A 316 2.23 -14.79 22.46
CA GLU A 316 1.31 -13.73 22.92
C GLU A 316 0.89 -12.83 21.77
N GLY A 317 1.81 -12.54 20.83
CA GLY A 317 1.53 -11.80 19.60
C GLY A 317 0.49 -12.49 18.73
N LEU A 318 0.55 -13.81 18.59
CA LEU A 318 -0.45 -14.63 17.91
C LEU A 318 -1.83 -14.49 18.58
N ARG A 319 -1.91 -14.72 19.90
CA ARG A 319 -3.17 -14.64 20.65
C ARG A 319 -3.80 -13.26 20.55
N TRP A 320 -3.01 -12.24 20.80
CA TRP A 320 -3.47 -10.85 20.78
C TRP A 320 -3.95 -10.43 19.37
N THR A 321 -3.16 -10.76 18.33
CA THR A 321 -3.51 -10.42 16.96
C THR A 321 -4.75 -11.16 16.50
N ALA A 322 -4.91 -12.44 16.82
CA ALA A 322 -6.10 -13.23 16.49
C ALA A 322 -7.37 -12.60 17.09
N GLU A 323 -7.31 -12.18 18.36
CA GLU A 323 -8.45 -11.52 19.00
C GLU A 323 -8.77 -10.16 18.36
N GLN A 324 -7.75 -9.36 18.01
CA GLN A 324 -7.95 -8.09 17.30
C GLN A 324 -8.57 -8.30 15.91
N MET A 325 -8.06 -9.27 15.15
CA MET A 325 -8.59 -9.60 13.83
C MET A 325 -10.02 -10.09 13.90
N LYS A 326 -10.36 -10.93 14.89
CA LYS A 326 -11.73 -11.39 15.14
C LYS A 326 -12.69 -10.24 15.42
N GLN A 327 -12.26 -9.25 16.21
CA GLN A 327 -13.06 -8.08 16.52
C GLN A 327 -13.26 -7.15 15.30
N MET A 328 -12.24 -7.05 14.42
CA MET A 328 -12.32 -6.19 13.24
C MET A 328 -13.02 -6.87 12.04
N PHE A 329 -12.89 -8.19 11.93
CA PHE A 329 -13.31 -8.94 10.74
C PHE A 329 -14.11 -10.18 11.10
N HIS A 330 -15.33 -10.01 11.61
CA HIS A 330 -16.20 -11.06 12.13
C HIS A 330 -16.45 -12.25 11.18
N ASN A 331 -16.37 -12.04 9.87
CA ASN A 331 -16.66 -13.08 8.87
C ASN A 331 -15.43 -13.83 8.37
N HIS A 332 -14.23 -13.54 8.90
CA HIS A 332 -12.96 -14.05 8.37
C HIS A 332 -12.37 -15.23 9.15
N LYS A 333 -13.10 -15.77 10.13
CA LYS A 333 -12.73 -16.98 10.93
C LYS A 333 -11.38 -16.88 11.65
N HIS A 334 -11.04 -15.68 12.15
CA HIS A 334 -9.81 -15.47 12.90
C HIS A 334 -9.76 -16.19 14.25
N GLU A 335 -10.87 -16.75 14.72
CA GLU A 335 -10.91 -17.66 15.88
C GLU A 335 -10.09 -18.94 15.67
N ARG A 336 -9.74 -19.27 14.41
CA ARG A 336 -8.91 -20.43 14.06
C ARG A 336 -7.44 -20.09 13.83
N ASP A 337 -7.04 -18.85 14.02
CA ASP A 337 -5.65 -18.43 13.76
C ASP A 337 -4.65 -19.18 14.63
N ALA A 338 -5.04 -19.54 15.87
CA ALA A 338 -4.22 -20.37 16.74
C ALA A 338 -3.92 -21.77 16.15
N GLU A 339 -4.89 -22.37 15.44
CA GLU A 339 -4.72 -23.66 14.76
C GLU A 339 -3.74 -23.53 13.57
N ASN A 340 -3.67 -22.38 12.96
CA ASN A 340 -2.75 -22.07 11.85
C ASN A 340 -1.36 -21.66 12.34
N GLY A 341 -1.17 -21.43 13.63
CA GLY A 341 0.07 -20.96 14.24
C GLY A 341 0.47 -19.54 13.87
N ILE A 342 -0.42 -18.77 13.21
CA ILE A 342 -0.17 -17.40 12.76
C ILE A 342 -1.45 -16.59 12.62
N SER A 343 -1.42 -15.30 12.98
CA SER A 343 -2.48 -14.33 12.74
C SER A 343 -1.90 -13.01 12.16
N PRO A 344 -2.53 -12.45 11.11
CA PRO A 344 -3.64 -13.01 10.31
C PRO A 344 -3.23 -14.23 9.49
N HIS A 345 -4.15 -15.18 9.29
CA HIS A 345 -3.91 -16.45 8.57
C HIS A 345 -3.94 -16.33 7.05
N THR A 346 -3.91 -15.10 6.49
CA THR A 346 -3.92 -14.88 5.04
C THR A 346 -2.81 -13.92 4.61
N MET A 347 -2.10 -14.31 3.56
CA MET A 347 -1.15 -13.44 2.85
C MET A 347 -1.80 -12.89 1.58
N LYS A 348 -1.54 -11.63 1.26
CA LYS A 348 -2.15 -10.95 0.11
C LYS A 348 -1.29 -11.06 -1.12
N TYR A 349 -1.89 -11.49 -2.23
CA TYR A 349 -1.23 -11.61 -3.53
C TYR A 349 -1.92 -10.74 -4.58
N ALA A 350 -1.13 -10.26 -5.55
CA ALA A 350 -1.58 -9.64 -6.78
C ALA A 350 -1.26 -10.56 -7.96
N ARG A 351 -2.14 -10.69 -8.95
CA ARG A 351 -1.81 -11.33 -10.22
C ARG A 351 -1.34 -10.25 -11.20
N PHE A 352 -0.17 -10.48 -11.79
CA PHE A 352 0.41 -9.60 -12.79
C PHE A 352 1.19 -10.41 -13.81
N ARG A 353 0.85 -10.29 -15.11
CA ARG A 353 1.42 -11.04 -16.24
C ARG A 353 1.42 -12.56 -16.01
N GLY A 354 0.26 -13.08 -15.58
CA GLY A 354 0.04 -14.51 -15.33
C GLY A 354 0.71 -15.07 -14.07
N ARG A 355 1.44 -14.25 -13.31
CA ARG A 355 2.16 -14.67 -12.10
C ARG A 355 1.56 -14.05 -10.84
N LEU A 356 1.79 -14.69 -9.70
CA LEU A 356 1.35 -14.20 -8.40
C LEU A 356 2.50 -13.55 -7.64
N TYR A 357 2.29 -12.33 -7.19
CA TYR A 357 3.24 -11.53 -6.41
C TYR A 357 2.65 -11.23 -5.04
N PRO A 358 3.39 -11.37 -3.93
CA PRO A 358 2.93 -10.80 -2.67
C PRO A 358 2.87 -9.28 -2.79
N TYR A 359 1.86 -8.63 -2.18
CA TYR A 359 1.66 -7.18 -2.32
C TYR A 359 2.74 -6.35 -1.65
N GLY A 360 3.22 -5.31 -2.36
CA GLY A 360 3.93 -4.19 -1.78
C GLY A 360 5.40 -4.43 -1.39
N TYR A 361 6.01 -5.53 -1.81
CA TYR A 361 7.43 -5.80 -1.55
C TYR A 361 8.33 -4.90 -2.38
N CYS A 362 9.22 -4.18 -1.73
CA CYS A 362 10.07 -3.18 -2.33
C CYS A 362 11.48 -3.20 -1.75
N GLY A 363 12.49 -3.36 -2.62
CA GLY A 363 13.88 -3.14 -2.24
C GLY A 363 14.17 -1.64 -2.06
N VAL A 364 15.01 -1.30 -1.10
CA VAL A 364 15.38 0.08 -0.79
C VAL A 364 16.88 0.27 -0.93
N SER A 365 17.29 1.36 -1.59
CA SER A 365 18.68 1.81 -1.60
C SER A 365 18.76 3.28 -1.21
N ILE A 366 19.76 3.64 -0.38
CA ILE A 366 20.02 5.00 0.10
C ILE A 366 21.47 5.33 -0.23
N LEU A 367 21.67 6.30 -1.12
CA LEU A 367 22.98 6.71 -1.64
C LEU A 367 23.34 8.13 -1.20
#